data_7b04a677b5c11bcd23596a250a6a21b1
#
_entry.id   7b04a677b5c11bcd23596a250a6a21b1
#
_cell.length_a   1.000
_cell.length_b   1.000
_cell.length_c   1.000
_cell.angle_alpha   90.00
_cell.angle_beta   90.00
_cell.angle_gamma   90.00
#
_symmetry.space_group_name_H-M   'P 1'
#
loop_
_entity.id
_entity.type
_entity.pdbx_description
1 polymer ?
#
loop_
_entity_poly.entity_id
_entity_poly.type
_entity_poly.pdbx_seq_one_letter_code
_entity_poly.pdbx_strand_id
1 'polypeptide(L)'
;MKRRFSHYRWVTLISFAVMYNFVYLGRFNVNNNMERFVADVGMNDVQTYILSVSIFLSYAAGSVFNGYLADRVGAKRIVVCGGLGTILMNVFISMEHVWGLLLGTWIINGFFQSMIWVGGISMLSHWWEECSKGQGIGIANFFSGISHVTAYLLPIMLLSLWPHISWRIAMVIPMGVLLVFVILFGIFAVEKPADKNLDEYIIKNPRHEKREEVLRKRAKEDKKPWLYFLRLRNFWWWCTIALISSICRYGLLNWIPVYYKQTSGEEVLSETFSNLTLPIGMAFGTLVITWVAETKLFYNKGIVVTAMAALCGTLVVTFPMLENTQSVLVGIFFMGFALYGINGILWVHAIDQGCRVFAGSVAGIFNGFAYFGAFLETVLFPAVLRLFGDNYLVLFVCMEILCIFMVVCGIVVSKKNAIISPEIKE
;
A
#
# COMPACT_ATOMS: atom_id res chain seq x y z
N MET A 1 -30.32 -17.35 1.31
CA MET A 1 -29.16 -17.08 2.19
C MET A 1 -27.88 -16.79 1.41
N LYS A 2 -27.48 -17.53 0.36
CA LYS A 2 -26.33 -17.19 -0.53
C LYS A 2 -26.34 -15.74 -1.02
N ARG A 3 -27.54 -15.21 -1.37
CA ARG A 3 -27.70 -13.80 -1.80
C ARG A 3 -27.37 -12.80 -0.68
N ARG A 4 -27.69 -13.12 0.58
CA ARG A 4 -27.32 -12.31 1.75
C ARG A 4 -25.80 -12.34 2.01
N PHE A 5 -25.16 -13.51 1.90
CA PHE A 5 -23.70 -13.64 2.01
C PHE A 5 -23.00 -12.76 0.97
N SER A 6 -23.38 -12.89 -0.32
CA SER A 6 -22.84 -12.07 -1.40
C SER A 6 -23.06 -10.58 -1.14
N HIS A 7 -24.25 -10.16 -0.69
CA HIS A 7 -24.55 -8.77 -0.37
C HIS A 7 -23.60 -8.20 0.70
N TYR A 8 -23.47 -8.85 1.85
CA TYR A 8 -22.59 -8.36 2.92
C TYR A 8 -21.11 -8.39 2.53
N ARG A 9 -20.68 -9.37 1.75
CA ARG A 9 -19.33 -9.45 1.19
C ARG A 9 -19.00 -8.21 0.37
N TRP A 10 -19.87 -7.85 -0.57
CA TRP A 10 -19.67 -6.69 -1.43
C TRP A 10 -19.83 -5.37 -0.68
N VAL A 11 -20.81 -5.24 0.18
CA VAL A 11 -20.99 -4.03 1.00
C VAL A 11 -19.78 -3.78 1.88
N THR A 12 -19.23 -4.81 2.52
CA THR A 12 -18.02 -4.69 3.35
C THR A 12 -16.81 -4.30 2.51
N LEU A 13 -16.60 -4.91 1.34
CA LEU A 13 -15.51 -4.57 0.44
C LEU A 13 -15.61 -3.14 -0.05
N ILE A 14 -16.75 -2.75 -0.60
CA ILE A 14 -16.92 -1.42 -1.23
C ILE A 14 -16.84 -0.31 -0.17
N SER A 15 -17.47 -0.49 0.99
CA SER A 15 -17.38 0.48 2.07
C SER A 15 -15.93 0.68 2.55
N PHE A 16 -15.15 -0.41 2.65
CA PHE A 16 -13.72 -0.34 2.98
C PHE A 16 -12.93 0.35 1.86
N ALA A 17 -13.09 -0.07 0.62
CA ALA A 17 -12.33 0.42 -0.52
C ALA A 17 -12.56 1.93 -0.76
N VAL A 18 -13.81 2.37 -0.71
CA VAL A 18 -14.16 3.80 -0.84
C VAL A 18 -13.61 4.61 0.33
N MET A 19 -13.79 4.14 1.57
CA MET A 19 -13.19 4.81 2.74
C MET A 19 -11.67 4.91 2.60
N TYR A 20 -11.00 3.83 2.18
CA TYR A 20 -9.55 3.78 2.02
C TYR A 20 -9.04 4.76 0.96
N ASN A 21 -9.82 4.98 -0.12
CA ASN A 21 -9.51 6.02 -1.10
C ASN A 21 -9.35 7.40 -0.45
N PHE A 22 -10.22 7.77 0.49
CA PHE A 22 -10.17 9.07 1.15
C PHE A 22 -9.15 9.14 2.30
N VAL A 23 -8.64 8.02 2.82
CA VAL A 23 -7.57 8.00 3.83
C VAL A 23 -6.29 8.68 3.32
N TYR A 24 -6.03 8.61 2.02
CA TYR A 24 -4.86 9.24 1.41
C TYR A 24 -4.88 10.77 1.47
N LEU A 25 -6.06 11.38 1.60
CA LEU A 25 -6.14 12.83 1.87
C LEU A 25 -5.36 13.20 3.15
N GLY A 26 -5.53 12.43 4.22
CA GLY A 26 -4.79 12.63 5.46
C GLY A 26 -3.31 12.23 5.41
N ARG A 27 -2.92 11.42 4.41
CA ARG A 27 -1.52 11.01 4.19
C ARG A 27 -0.72 12.05 3.45
N PHE A 28 -1.30 12.65 2.41
CA PHE A 28 -0.62 13.63 1.58
C PHE A 28 -0.81 15.08 2.04
N ASN A 29 -1.63 15.28 3.07
CA ASN A 29 -2.03 16.61 3.52
C ASN A 29 -0.84 17.50 3.90
N VAL A 30 0.15 16.97 4.63
CA VAL A 30 1.38 17.71 4.97
C VAL A 30 2.25 17.93 3.73
N ASN A 31 2.45 16.89 2.91
CA ASN A 31 3.30 17.02 1.71
C ASN A 31 2.73 18.02 0.71
N ASN A 32 1.41 18.03 0.48
CA ASN A 32 0.75 18.98 -0.42
C ASN A 32 0.80 20.44 0.08
N ASN A 33 1.08 20.65 1.37
CA ASN A 33 1.18 21.98 1.98
C ASN A 33 2.58 22.26 2.56
N MET A 34 3.60 21.50 2.17
CA MET A 34 4.93 21.56 2.76
C MET A 34 5.53 22.96 2.71
N GLU A 35 5.49 23.63 1.57
CA GLU A 35 6.03 24.99 1.40
C GLU A 35 5.37 25.99 2.36
N ARG A 36 4.05 25.83 2.59
CA ARG A 36 3.29 26.68 3.51
C ARG A 36 3.68 26.42 4.97
N PHE A 37 3.92 25.14 5.32
CA PHE A 37 4.44 24.81 6.64
C PHE A 37 5.86 25.34 6.85
N VAL A 38 6.73 25.22 5.83
CA VAL A 38 8.10 25.77 5.89
C VAL A 38 8.06 27.27 6.18
N ALA A 39 7.22 28.02 5.45
CA ALA A 39 7.08 29.46 5.63
C ALA A 39 6.47 29.85 6.97
N ASP A 40 5.46 29.11 7.46
CA ASP A 40 4.68 29.48 8.65
C ASP A 40 5.37 29.04 9.97
N VAL A 41 6.00 27.88 9.98
CA VAL A 41 6.71 27.31 11.13
C VAL A 41 8.19 27.73 11.17
N GLY A 42 8.72 28.22 10.05
CA GLY A 42 10.13 28.62 9.93
C GLY A 42 11.08 27.40 9.89
N MET A 43 10.69 26.32 9.21
CA MET A 43 11.48 25.09 9.13
C MET A 43 12.68 25.25 8.20
N ASN A 44 13.82 24.71 8.63
CA ASN A 44 15.00 24.54 7.76
C ASN A 44 14.91 23.25 6.95
N ASP A 45 15.83 23.06 5.98
CA ASP A 45 15.84 21.91 5.07
C ASP A 45 15.92 20.57 5.80
N VAL A 46 16.71 20.50 6.91
CA VAL A 46 16.85 19.29 7.71
C VAL A 46 15.53 18.93 8.42
N GLN A 47 14.85 19.94 8.97
CA GLN A 47 13.57 19.77 9.64
C GLN A 47 12.48 19.33 8.65
N THR A 48 12.45 19.93 7.47
CA THR A 48 11.54 19.59 6.36
C THR A 48 11.77 18.14 5.91
N TYR A 49 13.04 17.74 5.76
CA TYR A 49 13.41 16.38 5.41
C TYR A 49 12.98 15.38 6.49
N ILE A 50 13.29 15.63 7.76
CA ILE A 50 12.89 14.76 8.88
C ILE A 50 11.37 14.60 8.93
N LEU A 51 10.61 15.68 8.75
CA LEU A 51 9.15 15.62 8.70
C LEU A 51 8.66 14.72 7.58
N SER A 52 9.21 14.87 6.37
CA SER A 52 8.82 14.09 5.19
C SER A 52 9.07 12.58 5.35
N VAL A 53 10.19 12.17 5.98
CA VAL A 53 10.55 10.76 6.11
C VAL A 53 9.95 10.08 7.35
N SER A 54 9.60 10.84 8.38
CA SER A 54 9.17 10.33 9.67
C SER A 54 7.91 9.47 9.60
N ILE A 55 6.98 9.82 8.73
CA ILE A 55 5.73 9.07 8.54
C ILE A 55 5.99 7.64 8.05
N PHE A 56 7.01 7.43 7.20
CA PHE A 56 7.31 6.09 6.67
C PHE A 56 7.80 5.16 7.77
N LEU A 57 8.67 5.63 8.66
CA LEU A 57 9.16 4.83 9.78
C LEU A 57 8.07 4.52 10.80
N SER A 58 7.26 5.52 11.16
CA SER A 58 6.17 5.30 12.10
C SER A 58 5.11 4.37 11.54
N TYR A 59 4.80 4.49 10.26
CA TYR A 59 3.89 3.60 9.56
C TYR A 59 4.46 2.18 9.46
N ALA A 60 5.76 2.02 9.15
CA ALA A 60 6.42 0.71 9.09
C ALA A 60 6.35 -0.02 10.44
N ALA A 61 6.77 0.63 11.51
CA ALA A 61 6.71 0.07 12.85
C ALA A 61 5.27 -0.20 13.30
N GLY A 62 4.38 0.78 13.07
CA GLY A 62 2.96 0.67 13.36
C GLY A 62 2.29 -0.49 12.62
N SER A 63 2.64 -0.75 11.37
CA SER A 63 2.05 -1.85 10.58
C SER A 63 2.25 -3.21 11.23
N VAL A 64 3.44 -3.50 11.73
CA VAL A 64 3.76 -4.77 12.39
C VAL A 64 2.94 -4.95 13.66
N PHE A 65 2.87 -3.91 14.48
CA PHE A 65 2.10 -3.93 15.73
C PHE A 65 0.59 -4.00 15.46
N ASN A 66 0.08 -3.14 14.58
CA ASN A 66 -1.35 -3.01 14.30
C ASN A 66 -1.91 -4.20 13.52
N GLY A 67 -1.08 -4.87 12.71
CA GLY A 67 -1.48 -6.11 12.06
C GLY A 67 -1.82 -7.21 13.06
N TYR A 68 -0.98 -7.38 14.09
CA TYR A 68 -1.24 -8.31 15.19
C TYR A 68 -2.47 -7.87 16.02
N LEU A 69 -2.60 -6.59 16.26
CA LEU A 69 -3.73 -6.04 17.01
C LEU A 69 -5.05 -6.25 16.26
N ALA A 70 -5.07 -6.11 14.92
CA ALA A 70 -6.24 -6.35 14.09
C ALA A 70 -6.76 -7.79 14.19
N ASP A 71 -5.86 -8.77 14.24
CA ASP A 71 -6.24 -10.18 14.38
C ASP A 71 -6.76 -10.52 15.80
N ARG A 72 -6.40 -9.74 16.83
CA ARG A 72 -6.81 -9.99 18.23
C ARG A 72 -8.02 -9.19 18.69
N VAL A 73 -8.03 -7.89 18.43
CA VAL A 73 -9.05 -6.95 18.95
C VAL A 73 -10.27 -6.90 18.02
N GLY A 74 -10.04 -7.20 16.74
CA GLY A 74 -11.04 -7.15 15.70
C GLY A 74 -10.67 -6.13 14.61
N ALA A 75 -10.67 -6.62 13.38
CA ALA A 75 -10.21 -5.87 12.23
C ALA A 75 -11.02 -4.58 11.98
N LYS A 76 -12.35 -4.67 12.05
CA LYS A 76 -13.25 -3.51 11.87
C LYS A 76 -12.97 -2.40 12.89
N ARG A 77 -12.76 -2.76 14.17
CA ARG A 77 -12.47 -1.78 15.24
C ARG A 77 -11.16 -1.06 14.99
N ILE A 78 -10.13 -1.80 14.57
CA ILE A 78 -8.82 -1.23 14.26
C ILE A 78 -8.89 -0.27 13.06
N VAL A 79 -9.63 -0.63 12.01
CA VAL A 79 -9.83 0.24 10.84
C VAL A 79 -10.53 1.56 11.23
N VAL A 80 -11.60 1.48 12.02
CA VAL A 80 -12.33 2.67 12.49
C VAL A 80 -11.44 3.53 13.40
N CYS A 81 -10.73 2.91 14.33
CA CYS A 81 -9.79 3.62 15.22
C CYS A 81 -8.69 4.34 14.40
N GLY A 82 -8.11 3.66 13.40
CA GLY A 82 -7.13 4.24 12.49
C GLY A 82 -7.68 5.44 11.70
N GLY A 83 -8.90 5.31 11.19
CA GLY A 83 -9.58 6.38 10.47
C GLY A 83 -9.85 7.62 11.34
N LEU A 84 -10.43 7.42 12.51
CA LEU A 84 -10.70 8.50 13.46
C LEU A 84 -9.41 9.14 13.99
N GLY A 85 -8.40 8.32 14.30
CA GLY A 85 -7.09 8.80 14.72
C GLY A 85 -6.40 9.63 13.64
N THR A 86 -6.46 9.21 12.37
CA THR A 86 -5.94 9.98 11.23
C THR A 86 -6.63 11.34 11.12
N ILE A 87 -7.96 11.38 11.23
CA ILE A 87 -8.73 12.64 11.19
C ILE A 87 -8.29 13.56 12.31
N LEU A 88 -8.26 13.07 13.54
CA LEU A 88 -7.89 13.83 14.73
C LEU A 88 -6.48 14.41 14.61
N MET A 89 -5.51 13.59 14.18
CA MET A 89 -4.13 14.05 14.01
C MET A 89 -4.00 15.10 12.92
N ASN A 90 -4.71 14.96 11.79
CA ASN A 90 -4.68 15.97 10.74
C ASN A 90 -5.33 17.31 11.16
N VAL A 91 -6.36 17.27 12.00
CA VAL A 91 -6.92 18.48 12.60
C VAL A 91 -5.88 19.15 13.53
N PHE A 92 -5.21 18.40 14.38
CA PHE A 92 -4.13 18.96 15.21
C PHE A 92 -2.97 19.52 14.38
N ILE A 93 -2.49 18.78 13.36
CA ILE A 93 -1.45 19.24 12.42
C ILE A 93 -1.83 20.59 11.79
N SER A 94 -3.10 20.80 11.41
CA SER A 94 -3.54 22.07 10.84
C SER A 94 -3.47 23.25 11.83
N MET A 95 -3.35 22.99 13.12
CA MET A 95 -3.28 24.01 14.19
C MET A 95 -1.86 24.26 14.70
N GLU A 96 -0.90 23.39 14.31
CA GLU A 96 0.46 23.44 14.84
C GLU A 96 1.28 24.58 14.22
N HIS A 97 2.05 25.26 15.08
CA HIS A 97 3.02 26.32 14.73
C HIS A 97 4.41 26.02 15.23
N VAL A 98 4.60 24.91 15.93
CA VAL A 98 5.88 24.49 16.51
C VAL A 98 6.34 23.21 15.85
N TRP A 99 7.53 23.21 15.26
CA TRP A 99 8.06 22.06 14.52
C TRP A 99 8.04 20.75 15.32
N GLY A 100 8.44 20.76 16.59
CA GLY A 100 8.47 19.56 17.41
C GLY A 100 7.09 18.93 17.64
N LEU A 101 6.05 19.75 17.81
CA LEU A 101 4.66 19.29 17.93
C LEU A 101 4.13 18.78 16.58
N LEU A 102 4.42 19.50 15.51
CA LEU A 102 4.08 19.08 14.14
C LEU A 102 4.68 17.70 13.82
N LEU A 103 5.98 17.50 14.12
CA LEU A 103 6.65 16.22 13.92
C LEU A 103 6.04 15.10 14.77
N GLY A 104 5.80 15.36 16.06
CA GLY A 104 5.20 14.39 16.98
C GLY A 104 3.80 13.96 16.51
N THR A 105 2.96 14.93 16.15
CA THR A 105 1.61 14.67 15.65
C THR A 105 1.62 13.91 14.32
N TRP A 106 2.58 14.23 13.44
CA TRP A 106 2.75 13.54 12.15
C TRP A 106 3.21 12.08 12.31
N ILE A 107 4.12 11.81 13.26
CA ILE A 107 4.54 10.45 13.62
C ILE A 107 3.33 9.64 14.15
N ILE A 108 2.53 10.22 15.04
CA ILE A 108 1.33 9.57 15.58
C ILE A 108 0.30 9.32 14.45
N ASN A 109 0.16 10.25 13.50
CA ASN A 109 -0.69 10.07 12.32
C ASN A 109 -0.26 8.84 11.51
N GLY A 110 1.04 8.66 11.26
CA GLY A 110 1.57 7.47 10.57
C GLY A 110 1.21 6.16 11.27
N PHE A 111 1.28 6.15 12.60
CA PHE A 111 0.86 4.99 13.40
C PHE A 111 -0.63 4.67 13.24
N PHE A 112 -1.52 5.67 13.32
CA PHE A 112 -2.97 5.46 13.10
C PHE A 112 -3.28 5.02 11.67
N GLN A 113 -2.64 5.61 10.68
CA GLN A 113 -2.84 5.23 9.27
C GLN A 113 -2.44 3.78 9.00
N SER A 114 -1.41 3.26 9.68
CA SER A 114 -0.97 1.88 9.53
C SER A 114 -2.00 0.85 9.97
N MET A 115 -2.96 1.21 10.84
CA MET A 115 -4.07 0.37 11.28
C MET A 115 -5.01 -0.01 10.13
N ILE A 116 -5.21 0.90 9.18
CA ILE A 116 -6.34 0.83 8.25
C ILE A 116 -6.13 -0.28 7.22
N TRP A 117 -4.97 -0.32 6.56
CA TRP A 117 -4.72 -1.33 5.53
C TRP A 117 -4.62 -2.75 6.11
N VAL A 118 -3.86 -2.92 7.17
CA VAL A 118 -3.67 -4.24 7.78
C VAL A 118 -4.97 -4.79 8.37
N GLY A 119 -5.80 -3.91 8.97
CA GLY A 119 -7.14 -4.26 9.41
C GLY A 119 -8.05 -4.62 8.24
N GLY A 120 -7.98 -3.88 7.13
CA GLY A 120 -8.72 -4.20 5.90
C GLY A 120 -8.38 -5.59 5.36
N ILE A 121 -7.09 -5.94 5.25
CA ILE A 121 -6.64 -7.26 4.81
C ILE A 121 -7.13 -8.36 5.76
N SER A 122 -7.02 -8.16 7.07
CA SER A 122 -7.55 -9.10 8.08
C SER A 122 -9.06 -9.30 7.90
N MET A 123 -9.83 -8.23 7.73
CA MET A 123 -11.28 -8.31 7.51
C MET A 123 -11.62 -9.02 6.19
N LEU A 124 -10.97 -8.67 5.08
CA LEU A 124 -11.21 -9.27 3.76
C LEU A 124 -10.89 -10.77 3.75
N SER A 125 -9.90 -11.23 4.54
CA SER A 125 -9.56 -12.65 4.66
C SER A 125 -10.72 -13.53 5.17
N HIS A 126 -11.70 -12.95 5.87
CA HIS A 126 -12.88 -13.67 6.37
C HIS A 126 -13.99 -13.80 5.32
N TRP A 127 -14.08 -12.85 4.36
CA TRP A 127 -15.17 -12.79 3.40
C TRP A 127 -14.84 -13.41 2.03
N TRP A 128 -13.54 -13.50 1.69
CA TRP A 128 -13.12 -13.96 0.37
C TRP A 128 -12.46 -15.32 0.44
N GLU A 129 -12.94 -16.21 -0.41
CA GLU A 129 -12.47 -17.58 -0.55
C GLU A 129 -11.15 -17.65 -1.31
N GLU A 130 -10.48 -18.82 -1.24
CA GLU A 130 -9.16 -19.02 -1.87
C GLU A 130 -9.14 -18.68 -3.36
N CYS A 131 -10.18 -19.03 -4.10
CA CYS A 131 -10.27 -18.81 -5.55
C CYS A 131 -10.82 -17.44 -5.95
N SER A 132 -11.17 -16.58 -5.01
CA SER A 132 -11.79 -15.27 -5.28
C SER A 132 -11.18 -14.11 -4.48
N LYS A 133 -10.20 -14.38 -3.63
CA LYS A 133 -9.58 -13.36 -2.78
C LYS A 133 -8.83 -12.29 -3.59
N GLY A 134 -8.25 -12.66 -4.75
CA GLY A 134 -7.63 -11.70 -5.66
C GLY A 134 -8.61 -10.68 -6.20
N GLN A 135 -9.89 -11.05 -6.43
CA GLN A 135 -10.91 -10.08 -6.79
C GLN A 135 -11.14 -9.06 -5.67
N GLY A 136 -11.31 -9.53 -4.42
CA GLY A 136 -11.51 -8.64 -3.28
C GLY A 136 -10.31 -7.72 -3.02
N ILE A 137 -9.12 -8.30 -3.02
CA ILE A 137 -7.86 -7.56 -2.85
C ILE A 137 -7.61 -6.62 -4.03
N GLY A 138 -7.85 -7.08 -5.26
CA GLY A 138 -7.68 -6.28 -6.47
C GLY A 138 -8.54 -5.03 -6.45
N ILE A 139 -9.81 -5.14 -6.08
CA ILE A 139 -10.72 -4.00 -5.97
C ILE A 139 -10.29 -3.07 -4.83
N ALA A 140 -9.98 -3.58 -3.64
CA ALA A 140 -9.52 -2.74 -2.54
C ALA A 140 -8.25 -1.96 -2.90
N ASN A 141 -7.31 -2.64 -3.58
CA ASN A 141 -6.05 -2.04 -4.01
C ASN A 141 -6.21 -1.11 -5.23
N PHE A 142 -7.20 -1.34 -6.10
CA PHE A 142 -7.57 -0.40 -7.17
C PHE A 142 -7.94 0.96 -6.58
N PHE A 143 -8.80 0.99 -5.55
CA PHE A 143 -9.12 2.22 -4.86
C PHE A 143 -7.91 2.84 -4.14
N SER A 144 -6.96 2.02 -3.67
CA SER A 144 -5.67 2.51 -3.16
C SER A 144 -4.80 3.15 -4.25
N GLY A 145 -4.84 2.66 -5.48
CA GLY A 145 -4.17 3.31 -6.63
C GLY A 145 -4.81 4.65 -6.96
N ILE A 146 -6.15 4.68 -7.10
CA ILE A 146 -6.92 5.91 -7.38
C ILE A 146 -6.81 6.94 -6.24
N SER A 147 -6.56 6.51 -5.00
CA SER A 147 -6.44 7.42 -3.86
C SER A 147 -5.32 8.46 -4.01
N HIS A 148 -4.26 8.17 -4.74
CA HIS A 148 -3.21 9.15 -5.06
C HIS A 148 -3.76 10.26 -5.95
N VAL A 149 -4.57 9.89 -6.96
CA VAL A 149 -5.27 10.85 -7.85
C VAL A 149 -6.24 11.72 -7.03
N THR A 150 -7.04 11.09 -6.18
CA THR A 150 -7.99 11.80 -5.30
C THR A 150 -7.27 12.77 -4.36
N ALA A 151 -6.16 12.33 -3.74
CA ALA A 151 -5.38 13.14 -2.82
C ALA A 151 -4.65 14.31 -3.50
N TYR A 152 -4.37 14.21 -4.78
CA TYR A 152 -3.80 15.29 -5.59
C TYR A 152 -4.85 16.27 -6.08
N LEU A 153 -5.92 15.78 -6.72
CA LEU A 153 -6.91 16.62 -7.37
C LEU A 153 -7.87 17.33 -6.41
N LEU A 154 -8.29 16.67 -5.32
CA LEU A 154 -9.31 17.24 -4.43
C LEU A 154 -8.85 18.53 -3.73
N PRO A 155 -7.63 18.66 -3.19
CA PRO A 155 -7.14 19.93 -2.66
C PRO A 155 -7.04 21.03 -3.72
N ILE A 156 -6.63 20.71 -4.95
CA ILE A 156 -6.58 21.67 -6.07
C ILE A 156 -7.97 22.18 -6.40
N MET A 157 -8.95 21.29 -6.54
CA MET A 157 -10.35 21.66 -6.78
C MET A 157 -10.90 22.54 -5.65
N LEU A 158 -10.60 22.21 -4.41
CA LEU A 158 -11.06 22.95 -3.25
C LEU A 158 -10.52 24.39 -3.25
N LEU A 159 -9.24 24.57 -3.53
CA LEU A 159 -8.61 25.88 -3.61
C LEU A 159 -9.05 26.68 -4.85
N SER A 160 -9.41 26.01 -5.95
CA SER A 160 -9.98 26.70 -7.13
C SER A 160 -11.41 27.19 -6.89
N LEU A 161 -12.21 26.46 -6.12
CA LEU A 161 -13.58 26.85 -5.77
C LEU A 161 -13.61 27.95 -4.70
N TRP A 162 -12.67 27.96 -3.79
CA TRP A 162 -12.55 28.94 -2.70
C TRP A 162 -11.13 29.53 -2.61
N PRO A 163 -10.74 30.44 -3.51
CA PRO A 163 -9.38 30.98 -3.58
C PRO A 163 -8.91 31.72 -2.33
N HIS A 164 -9.86 32.23 -1.54
CA HIS A 164 -9.60 33.02 -0.32
C HIS A 164 -9.60 32.18 0.98
N ILE A 165 -9.83 30.86 0.87
CA ILE A 165 -9.83 30.01 2.07
C ILE A 165 -8.42 29.90 2.65
N SER A 166 -8.33 29.95 3.99
CA SER A 166 -7.05 29.63 4.65
C SER A 166 -6.60 28.22 4.29
N TRP A 167 -5.33 28.04 3.94
CA TRP A 167 -4.76 26.72 3.63
C TRP A 167 -4.91 25.72 4.78
N ARG A 168 -4.92 26.20 6.04
CA ARG A 168 -5.16 25.37 7.22
C ARG A 168 -6.57 24.82 7.24
N ILE A 169 -7.57 25.62 6.90
CA ILE A 169 -8.98 25.18 6.76
C ILE A 169 -9.09 24.23 5.56
N ALA A 170 -8.40 24.52 4.45
CA ALA A 170 -8.35 23.64 3.29
C ALA A 170 -7.79 22.24 3.60
N MET A 171 -6.95 22.10 4.62
CA MET A 171 -6.48 20.80 5.13
C MET A 171 -7.55 20.06 5.95
N VAL A 172 -8.41 20.77 6.67
CA VAL A 172 -9.43 20.17 7.56
C VAL A 172 -10.66 19.69 6.78
N ILE A 173 -11.06 20.41 5.72
CA ILE A 173 -12.24 20.03 4.93
C ILE A 173 -12.18 18.58 4.39
N PRO A 174 -11.07 18.10 3.79
CA PRO A 174 -10.93 16.71 3.37
C PRO A 174 -11.08 15.70 4.51
N MET A 175 -10.75 16.10 5.74
CA MET A 175 -10.95 15.26 6.93
C MET A 175 -12.42 15.09 7.27
N GLY A 176 -13.25 16.12 7.02
CA GLY A 176 -14.71 16.01 7.12
C GLY A 176 -15.29 14.99 6.12
N VAL A 177 -14.77 14.97 4.90
CA VAL A 177 -15.14 13.96 3.89
C VAL A 177 -14.73 12.56 4.36
N LEU A 178 -13.49 12.39 4.84
CA LEU A 178 -13.03 11.12 5.38
C LEU A 178 -13.90 10.66 6.56
N LEU A 179 -14.30 11.57 7.46
CA LEU A 179 -15.15 11.25 8.61
C LEU A 179 -16.47 10.60 8.17
N VAL A 180 -17.12 11.16 7.15
CA VAL A 180 -18.36 10.60 6.58
C VAL A 180 -18.12 9.15 6.15
N PHE A 181 -17.03 8.86 5.41
CA PHE A 181 -16.75 7.50 4.94
C PHE A 181 -16.32 6.57 6.06
N VAL A 182 -15.64 7.04 7.11
CA VAL A 182 -15.34 6.23 8.31
C VAL A 182 -16.63 5.84 9.04
N ILE A 183 -17.58 6.76 9.16
CA ILE A 183 -18.90 6.49 9.76
C ILE A 183 -19.68 5.48 8.91
N LEU A 184 -19.74 5.69 7.60
CA LEU A 184 -20.43 4.77 6.67
C LEU A 184 -19.80 3.36 6.73
N PHE A 185 -18.47 3.27 6.72
CA PHE A 185 -17.76 2.00 6.91
C PHE A 185 -18.12 1.37 8.28
N GLY A 186 -18.12 2.15 9.35
CA GLY A 186 -18.50 1.70 10.69
C GLY A 186 -19.93 1.13 10.77
N ILE A 187 -20.86 1.68 9.99
CA ILE A 187 -22.26 1.24 9.95
C ILE A 187 -22.42 -0.01 9.06
N PHE A 188 -21.90 0.03 7.85
CA PHE A 188 -22.21 -0.95 6.81
C PHE A 188 -21.29 -2.16 6.79
N ALA A 189 -19.99 -2.00 7.14
CA ALA A 189 -19.06 -3.11 7.12
C ALA A 189 -19.38 -4.13 8.22
N VAL A 190 -19.27 -5.41 7.85
CA VAL A 190 -19.42 -6.54 8.79
C VAL A 190 -18.08 -7.25 8.88
N GLU A 191 -17.58 -7.48 10.09
CA GLU A 191 -16.24 -8.01 10.30
C GLU A 191 -16.10 -9.44 9.79
N LYS A 192 -17.02 -10.31 10.17
CA LYS A 192 -16.99 -11.76 9.85
C LYS A 192 -18.36 -12.23 9.39
N PRO A 193 -18.43 -13.23 8.51
CA PRO A 193 -19.70 -13.90 8.18
C PRO A 193 -20.45 -14.44 9.40
N ALA A 194 -19.72 -14.92 10.43
CA ALA A 194 -20.26 -15.37 11.71
C ALA A 194 -21.16 -14.35 12.41
N ASP A 195 -20.82 -13.06 12.33
CA ASP A 195 -21.57 -11.97 12.96
C ASP A 195 -23.00 -11.82 12.39
N LYS A 196 -23.27 -12.50 11.26
CA LYS A 196 -24.58 -12.52 10.59
C LYS A 196 -25.13 -13.95 10.42
N ASN A 197 -24.55 -14.94 11.09
CA ASN A 197 -24.87 -16.37 10.96
C ASN A 197 -24.78 -16.87 9.50
N LEU A 198 -23.68 -16.50 8.81
CA LEU A 198 -23.45 -16.82 7.41
C LEU A 198 -22.22 -17.69 7.17
N ASP A 199 -21.65 -18.32 8.21
CA ASP A 199 -20.43 -19.13 8.13
C ASP A 199 -20.56 -20.37 7.23
N GLU A 200 -21.75 -20.94 7.12
CA GLU A 200 -22.04 -22.12 6.30
C GLU A 200 -21.84 -21.88 4.80
N TYR A 201 -21.85 -20.61 4.36
CA TYR A 201 -21.74 -20.24 2.96
C TYR A 201 -20.29 -20.03 2.49
N ILE A 202 -19.33 -20.18 3.40
CA ILE A 202 -17.91 -20.09 3.07
C ILE A 202 -17.48 -21.42 2.45
N ILE A 203 -17.04 -21.39 1.19
CA ILE A 203 -16.43 -22.56 0.56
C ILE A 203 -15.08 -22.81 1.22
N LYS A 204 -14.97 -23.96 1.86
CA LYS A 204 -13.77 -24.35 2.59
C LYS A 204 -12.89 -25.22 1.70
N ASN A 205 -11.62 -24.83 1.58
CA ASN A 205 -10.62 -25.65 0.91
C ASN A 205 -9.92 -26.54 1.97
N PRO A 206 -9.86 -27.86 1.80
CA PRO A 206 -9.26 -28.78 2.81
C PRO A 206 -7.80 -28.43 3.17
N ARG A 207 -7.03 -27.89 2.21
CA ARG A 207 -5.64 -27.46 2.48
C ARG A 207 -5.58 -26.24 3.39
N HIS A 208 -6.46 -25.27 3.17
CA HIS A 208 -6.58 -24.08 4.02
C HIS A 208 -7.09 -24.43 5.40
N GLU A 209 -8.04 -25.36 5.53
CA GLU A 209 -8.55 -25.80 6.83
C GLU A 209 -7.47 -26.42 7.71
N LYS A 210 -6.68 -27.35 7.16
CA LYS A 210 -5.55 -27.96 7.90
C LYS A 210 -4.55 -26.89 8.37
N ARG A 211 -4.21 -25.94 7.51
CA ARG A 211 -3.29 -24.85 7.87
C ARG A 211 -3.89 -23.94 8.93
N GLU A 212 -5.16 -23.56 8.78
CA GLU A 212 -5.89 -22.72 9.73
C GLU A 212 -5.97 -23.38 11.10
N GLU A 213 -6.19 -24.70 11.16
CA GLU A 213 -6.20 -25.48 12.42
C GLU A 213 -4.84 -25.42 13.13
N VAL A 214 -3.74 -25.63 12.40
CA VAL A 214 -2.38 -25.49 12.94
C VAL A 214 -2.13 -24.09 13.48
N LEU A 215 -2.54 -23.05 12.74
CA LEU A 215 -2.38 -21.65 13.18
C LEU A 215 -3.26 -21.33 14.38
N ARG A 216 -4.49 -21.87 14.47
CA ARG A 216 -5.38 -21.71 15.63
C ARG A 216 -4.80 -22.37 16.89
N LYS A 217 -4.19 -23.55 16.75
CA LYS A 217 -3.50 -24.24 17.85
C LYS A 217 -2.35 -23.38 18.38
N ARG A 218 -1.50 -22.88 17.48
CA ARG A 218 -0.41 -21.96 17.84
C ARG A 218 -0.89 -20.66 18.49
N ALA A 219 -2.00 -20.10 18.01
CA ALA A 219 -2.60 -18.91 18.61
C ALA A 219 -2.99 -19.09 20.08
N LYS A 220 -3.29 -20.33 20.50
CA LYS A 220 -3.63 -20.68 21.90
C LYS A 220 -2.40 -21.01 22.73
N GLU A 221 -1.39 -21.64 22.15
CA GLU A 221 -0.22 -22.17 22.86
C GLU A 221 0.91 -21.13 22.99
N ASP A 222 1.12 -20.31 21.97
CA ASP A 222 2.24 -19.39 21.89
C ASP A 222 1.88 -17.99 22.43
N LYS A 223 2.76 -17.38 23.24
CA LYS A 223 2.61 -15.98 23.69
C LYS A 223 2.72 -14.97 22.56
N LYS A 224 3.51 -15.27 21.53
CA LYS A 224 3.76 -14.41 20.36
C LYS A 224 3.67 -15.23 19.06
N PRO A 225 2.48 -15.75 18.70
CA PRO A 225 2.35 -16.72 17.62
C PRO A 225 2.69 -16.13 16.23
N TRP A 226 2.61 -14.81 16.06
CA TRP A 226 2.98 -14.12 14.83
C TRP A 226 4.49 -14.22 14.51
N LEU A 227 5.37 -14.41 15.50
CA LEU A 227 6.80 -14.64 15.30
C LEU A 227 7.11 -15.94 14.57
N TYR A 228 6.14 -16.85 14.48
CA TYR A 228 6.27 -18.09 13.71
C TYR A 228 6.63 -17.80 12.25
N PHE A 229 6.02 -16.78 11.64
CA PHE A 229 6.27 -16.46 10.24
C PHE A 229 7.71 -16.01 9.99
N LEU A 230 8.32 -15.31 10.93
CA LEU A 230 9.72 -14.86 10.83
C LEU A 230 10.74 -16.02 10.89
N ARG A 231 10.34 -17.20 11.38
CA ARG A 231 11.18 -18.40 11.36
C ARG A 231 11.17 -19.12 10.02
N LEU A 232 10.23 -18.79 9.14
CA LEU A 232 10.08 -19.44 7.84
C LEU A 232 11.04 -18.79 6.82
N ARG A 233 12.02 -19.53 6.32
CA ARG A 233 13.00 -19.04 5.33
C ARG A 233 12.35 -18.45 4.07
N ASN A 234 11.25 -19.06 3.59
CA ASN A 234 10.52 -18.59 2.41
C ASN A 234 9.78 -17.26 2.64
N PHE A 235 9.44 -16.96 3.89
CA PHE A 235 8.75 -15.72 4.26
C PHE A 235 9.63 -14.49 4.04
N TRP A 236 10.92 -14.59 4.28
CA TRP A 236 11.88 -13.50 4.09
C TRP A 236 12.03 -13.07 2.64
N TRP A 237 11.92 -14.00 1.69
CA TRP A 237 11.90 -13.63 0.27
C TRP A 237 10.71 -12.75 -0.09
N TRP A 238 9.54 -13.00 0.50
CA TRP A 238 8.37 -12.15 0.32
C TRP A 238 8.52 -10.79 1.00
N CYS A 239 9.13 -10.72 2.18
CA CYS A 239 9.51 -9.47 2.82
C CYS A 239 10.47 -8.64 1.95
N THR A 240 11.46 -9.30 1.32
CA THR A 240 12.40 -8.66 0.41
C THR A 240 11.69 -8.13 -0.85
N ILE A 241 10.77 -8.90 -1.44
CA ILE A 241 9.95 -8.45 -2.57
C ILE A 241 9.12 -7.22 -2.16
N ALA A 242 8.51 -7.22 -0.98
CA ALA A 242 7.74 -6.08 -0.47
C ALA A 242 8.61 -4.83 -0.31
N LEU A 243 9.82 -4.97 0.24
CA LEU A 243 10.78 -3.89 0.42
C LEU A 243 11.22 -3.30 -0.92
N ILE A 244 11.70 -4.14 -1.84
CA ILE A 244 12.25 -3.68 -3.12
C ILE A 244 11.16 -3.08 -4.01
N SER A 245 10.00 -3.74 -4.11
CA SER A 245 8.88 -3.21 -4.90
C SER A 245 8.45 -1.82 -4.41
N SER A 246 8.57 -1.56 -3.11
CA SER A 246 8.26 -0.27 -2.52
C SER A 246 9.35 0.79 -2.79
N ILE A 247 10.64 0.41 -2.75
CA ILE A 247 11.74 1.30 -3.17
C ILE A 247 11.52 1.75 -4.62
N CYS A 248 11.30 0.81 -5.54
CA CYS A 248 11.06 1.14 -6.94
C CYS A 248 9.80 2.00 -7.13
N ARG A 249 8.70 1.67 -6.43
CA ARG A 249 7.45 2.41 -6.51
C ARG A 249 7.60 3.88 -6.08
N TYR A 250 8.18 4.12 -4.92
CA TYR A 250 8.39 5.48 -4.43
C TYR A 250 9.47 6.19 -5.23
N GLY A 251 10.48 5.46 -5.71
CA GLY A 251 11.46 5.98 -6.65
C GLY A 251 10.82 6.52 -7.93
N LEU A 252 9.92 5.77 -8.56
CA LEU A 252 9.20 6.24 -9.74
C LEU A 252 8.26 7.42 -9.42
N LEU A 253 7.50 7.34 -8.30
CA LEU A 253 6.59 8.42 -7.89
C LEU A 253 7.30 9.74 -7.64
N ASN A 254 8.47 9.71 -7.01
CA ASN A 254 9.18 10.91 -6.59
C ASN A 254 10.10 11.46 -7.69
N TRP A 255 10.74 10.59 -8.48
CA TRP A 255 11.84 11.01 -9.36
C TRP A 255 11.48 11.11 -10.83
N ILE A 256 10.41 10.47 -11.33
CA ILE A 256 9.95 10.69 -12.71
C ILE A 256 9.58 12.16 -12.95
N PRO A 257 8.78 12.82 -12.09
CA PRO A 257 8.45 14.23 -12.27
C PRO A 257 9.69 15.14 -12.29
N VAL A 258 10.63 14.87 -11.37
CA VAL A 258 11.88 15.66 -11.24
C VAL A 258 12.76 15.48 -12.47
N TYR A 259 12.94 14.25 -12.94
CA TYR A 259 13.71 13.95 -14.15
C TYR A 259 13.14 14.67 -15.38
N TYR A 260 11.82 14.63 -15.54
CA TYR A 260 11.15 15.25 -16.69
C TYR A 260 11.25 16.77 -16.67
N LYS A 261 11.08 17.40 -15.51
CA LYS A 261 11.24 18.85 -15.33
C LYS A 261 12.63 19.33 -15.77
N GLN A 262 13.66 18.53 -15.54
CA GLN A 262 15.05 18.90 -15.87
C GLN A 262 15.43 18.62 -17.33
N THR A 263 14.85 17.58 -17.94
CA THR A 263 15.22 17.17 -19.32
C THR A 263 14.40 17.86 -20.39
N SER A 264 13.10 18.08 -20.17
CA SER A 264 12.20 18.66 -21.19
C SER A 264 11.85 20.13 -20.97
N GLY A 265 12.11 20.70 -19.80
CA GLY A 265 11.76 22.08 -19.46
C GLY A 265 10.25 22.39 -19.39
N GLU A 266 9.41 21.40 -19.64
CA GLU A 266 7.95 21.54 -19.64
C GLU A 266 7.36 21.15 -18.26
N GLU A 267 7.19 22.13 -17.36
CA GLU A 267 6.65 21.91 -16.01
C GLU A 267 5.26 21.26 -15.99
N VAL A 268 4.39 21.67 -16.92
CA VAL A 268 2.97 21.22 -16.92
C VAL A 268 2.85 19.75 -17.33
N LEU A 269 3.70 19.27 -18.25
CA LEU A 269 3.66 17.87 -18.67
C LEU A 269 4.23 16.95 -17.60
N SER A 270 5.26 17.39 -16.87
CA SER A 270 5.96 16.57 -15.88
C SER A 270 5.17 16.34 -14.60
N GLU A 271 4.53 17.36 -14.07
CA GLU A 271 3.90 17.30 -12.76
C GLU A 271 2.49 16.67 -12.81
N THR A 272 1.64 17.16 -13.71
CA THR A 272 0.24 16.70 -13.77
C THR A 272 0.12 15.29 -14.36
N PHE A 273 0.80 15.04 -15.48
CA PHE A 273 0.63 13.76 -16.19
C PHE A 273 1.35 12.61 -15.49
N SER A 274 2.55 12.79 -14.93
CA SER A 274 3.21 11.71 -14.19
C SER A 274 2.53 11.43 -12.85
N ASN A 275 2.06 12.47 -12.17
CA ASN A 275 1.32 12.33 -10.91
C ASN A 275 -0.04 11.63 -11.08
N LEU A 276 -0.62 11.64 -12.28
CA LEU A 276 -1.87 10.96 -12.59
C LEU A 276 -1.66 9.60 -13.26
N THR A 277 -0.76 9.51 -14.24
CA THR A 277 -0.60 8.34 -15.10
C THR A 277 -0.04 7.14 -14.35
N LEU A 278 0.97 7.34 -13.51
CA LEU A 278 1.55 6.25 -12.72
C LEU A 278 0.54 5.64 -11.74
N PRO A 279 -0.19 6.42 -10.91
CA PRO A 279 -1.23 5.90 -10.04
C PRO A 279 -2.40 5.22 -10.77
N ILE A 280 -2.79 5.72 -11.95
CA ILE A 280 -3.80 5.06 -12.78
C ILE A 280 -3.29 3.69 -13.23
N GLY A 281 -2.05 3.60 -13.73
CA GLY A 281 -1.39 2.34 -14.05
C GLY A 281 -1.34 1.40 -12.85
N MET A 282 -1.00 1.91 -11.66
CA MET A 282 -1.01 1.16 -10.41
C MET A 282 -2.40 0.57 -10.10
N ALA A 283 -3.46 1.36 -10.22
CA ALA A 283 -4.83 0.92 -9.97
C ALA A 283 -5.23 -0.24 -10.87
N PHE A 284 -5.04 -0.10 -12.18
CA PHE A 284 -5.37 -1.17 -13.13
C PHE A 284 -4.45 -2.38 -13.00
N GLY A 285 -3.16 -2.18 -12.73
CA GLY A 285 -2.19 -3.26 -12.57
C GLY A 285 -2.58 -4.22 -11.44
N THR A 286 -2.91 -3.68 -10.27
CA THR A 286 -3.32 -4.53 -9.16
C THR A 286 -4.64 -5.26 -9.45
N LEU A 287 -5.62 -4.58 -10.05
CA LEU A 287 -6.91 -5.19 -10.37
C LEU A 287 -6.77 -6.38 -11.33
N VAL A 288 -6.04 -6.18 -12.43
CA VAL A 288 -5.86 -7.19 -13.47
C VAL A 288 -4.96 -8.34 -12.98
N ILE A 289 -3.81 -8.01 -12.38
CA ILE A 289 -2.81 -9.02 -12.03
C ILE A 289 -3.27 -9.90 -10.87
N THR A 290 -3.98 -9.36 -9.88
CA THR A 290 -4.53 -10.20 -8.81
C THR A 290 -5.60 -11.16 -9.31
N TRP A 291 -6.42 -10.72 -10.28
CA TRP A 291 -7.41 -11.59 -10.91
C TRP A 291 -6.75 -12.68 -11.77
N VAL A 292 -5.78 -12.31 -12.59
CA VAL A 292 -5.03 -13.25 -13.45
C VAL A 292 -4.27 -14.29 -12.61
N ALA A 293 -3.69 -13.90 -11.48
CA ALA A 293 -2.94 -14.78 -10.59
C ALA A 293 -3.80 -15.87 -9.89
N GLU A 294 -5.13 -15.75 -9.91
CA GLU A 294 -6.06 -16.78 -9.42
C GLU A 294 -6.49 -17.76 -10.51
N THR A 295 -6.16 -17.48 -11.76
CA THR A 295 -6.43 -18.44 -12.84
C THR A 295 -5.48 -19.63 -12.74
N LYS A 296 -5.92 -20.81 -13.24
CA LYS A 296 -5.10 -22.04 -13.21
C LYS A 296 -3.74 -21.87 -13.90
N LEU A 297 -3.66 -20.97 -14.87
CA LEU A 297 -2.45 -20.72 -15.65
C LEU A 297 -1.34 -20.03 -14.82
N PHE A 298 -1.73 -19.15 -13.88
CA PHE A 298 -0.81 -18.32 -13.09
C PHE A 298 -0.93 -18.57 -11.58
N TYR A 299 -1.36 -19.77 -11.19
CA TYR A 299 -1.49 -20.15 -9.78
C TYR A 299 -0.19 -19.98 -8.98
N ASN A 300 0.97 -20.07 -9.66
CA ASN A 300 2.26 -19.82 -9.04
C ASN A 300 2.57 -18.31 -8.97
N LYS A 301 2.29 -17.71 -7.84
CA LYS A 301 2.49 -16.28 -7.58
C LYS A 301 3.93 -15.79 -7.81
N GLY A 302 4.92 -16.67 -7.64
CA GLY A 302 6.32 -16.34 -7.91
C GLY A 302 6.58 -16.06 -9.40
N ILE A 303 5.93 -16.79 -10.31
CA ILE A 303 6.02 -16.55 -11.76
C ILE A 303 5.44 -15.17 -12.10
N VAL A 304 4.30 -14.82 -11.50
CA VAL A 304 3.66 -13.52 -11.73
C VAL A 304 4.56 -12.37 -11.24
N VAL A 305 5.15 -12.50 -10.06
CA VAL A 305 6.12 -11.52 -9.54
C VAL A 305 7.31 -11.39 -10.48
N THR A 306 7.86 -12.53 -10.96
CA THR A 306 8.99 -12.53 -11.91
C THR A 306 8.66 -11.81 -13.20
N ALA A 307 7.50 -12.10 -13.80
CA ALA A 307 7.08 -11.48 -15.05
C ALA A 307 6.84 -9.96 -14.89
N MET A 308 6.19 -9.55 -13.80
CA MET A 308 5.95 -8.13 -13.54
C MET A 308 7.24 -7.37 -13.19
N ALA A 309 8.16 -7.98 -12.44
CA ALA A 309 9.46 -7.38 -12.15
C ALA A 309 10.31 -7.22 -13.41
N ALA A 310 10.31 -8.22 -14.30
CA ALA A 310 10.99 -8.13 -15.59
C ALA A 310 10.38 -7.03 -16.49
N LEU A 311 9.05 -6.96 -16.56
CA LEU A 311 8.36 -5.88 -17.30
C LEU A 311 8.74 -4.51 -16.75
N CYS A 312 8.71 -4.32 -15.43
CA CYS A 312 9.07 -3.05 -14.80
C CYS A 312 10.51 -2.68 -15.10
N GLY A 313 11.48 -3.62 -14.93
CA GLY A 313 12.88 -3.37 -15.19
C GLY A 313 13.13 -2.96 -16.66
N THR A 314 12.59 -3.72 -17.62
CA THR A 314 12.70 -3.37 -19.04
C THR A 314 12.20 -1.96 -19.32
N LEU A 315 11.06 -1.57 -18.74
CA LEU A 315 10.51 -0.22 -18.91
C LEU A 315 11.36 0.86 -18.24
N VAL A 316 11.91 0.59 -17.06
CA VAL A 316 12.79 1.53 -16.33
C VAL A 316 14.07 1.82 -17.11
N VAL A 317 14.70 0.80 -17.71
CA VAL A 317 15.91 0.96 -18.53
C VAL A 317 15.63 1.72 -19.82
N THR A 318 14.50 1.44 -20.46
CA THR A 318 14.15 2.08 -21.73
C THR A 318 13.56 3.49 -21.56
N PHE A 319 13.09 3.82 -20.37
CA PHE A 319 12.41 5.09 -20.09
C PHE A 319 13.22 6.34 -20.50
N PRO A 320 14.52 6.45 -20.18
CA PRO A 320 15.32 7.62 -20.58
C PRO A 320 15.54 7.76 -22.10
N MET A 321 15.23 6.72 -22.88
CA MET A 321 15.38 6.70 -24.34
C MET A 321 14.08 7.10 -25.06
N LEU A 322 12.99 7.34 -24.30
CA LEU A 322 11.69 7.70 -24.88
C LEU A 322 11.63 9.20 -25.13
N GLU A 323 11.56 9.59 -26.39
CA GLU A 323 11.49 11.01 -26.81
C GLU A 323 10.04 11.49 -26.99
N ASN A 324 9.13 10.59 -27.34
CA ASN A 324 7.74 10.93 -27.62
C ASN A 324 6.89 10.90 -26.33
N THR A 325 6.18 12.00 -26.04
CA THR A 325 5.28 12.14 -24.91
C THR A 325 4.29 10.97 -24.74
N GLN A 326 3.72 10.47 -25.84
CA GLN A 326 2.80 9.33 -25.78
C GLN A 326 3.50 8.06 -25.30
N SER A 327 4.69 7.77 -25.82
CA SER A 327 5.50 6.62 -25.42
C SER A 327 5.91 6.70 -23.96
N VAL A 328 6.24 7.88 -23.48
CA VAL A 328 6.56 8.17 -22.09
C VAL A 328 5.36 7.89 -21.18
N LEU A 329 4.18 8.41 -21.49
CA LEU A 329 2.96 8.18 -20.70
C LEU A 329 2.59 6.71 -20.67
N VAL A 330 2.68 6.00 -21.80
CA VAL A 330 2.47 4.55 -21.87
C VAL A 330 3.50 3.81 -21.01
N GLY A 331 4.77 4.20 -21.07
CA GLY A 331 5.83 3.62 -20.23
C GLY A 331 5.54 3.80 -18.73
N ILE A 332 5.19 5.02 -18.31
CA ILE A 332 4.84 5.35 -16.91
C ILE A 332 3.63 4.52 -16.45
N PHE A 333 2.59 4.42 -17.28
CA PHE A 333 1.41 3.61 -16.98
C PHE A 333 1.78 2.16 -16.72
N PHE A 334 2.56 1.53 -17.61
CA PHE A 334 2.93 0.12 -17.47
C PHE A 334 3.97 -0.14 -16.37
N MET A 335 4.83 0.81 -16.02
CA MET A 335 5.68 0.72 -14.82
C MET A 335 4.80 0.68 -13.55
N GLY A 336 3.82 1.58 -13.45
CA GLY A 336 2.84 1.57 -12.37
C GLY A 336 2.04 0.27 -12.31
N PHE A 337 1.55 -0.19 -13.48
CA PHE A 337 0.83 -1.44 -13.64
C PHE A 337 1.62 -2.64 -13.11
N ALA A 338 2.88 -2.77 -13.48
CA ALA A 338 3.73 -3.86 -13.07
C ALA A 338 4.00 -3.86 -11.56
N LEU A 339 4.41 -2.72 -11.00
CA LEU A 339 4.74 -2.63 -9.56
C LEU A 339 3.53 -2.86 -8.66
N TYR A 340 2.37 -2.32 -9.00
CA TYR A 340 1.17 -2.55 -8.20
C TYR A 340 0.53 -3.92 -8.45
N GLY A 341 0.78 -4.52 -9.60
CA GLY A 341 0.53 -5.93 -9.83
C GLY A 341 1.25 -6.79 -8.79
N ILE A 342 2.56 -6.56 -8.58
CA ILE A 342 3.35 -7.23 -7.53
C ILE A 342 2.78 -6.93 -6.14
N ASN A 343 2.45 -5.67 -5.86
CA ASN A 343 1.86 -5.26 -4.59
C ASN A 343 0.56 -6.01 -4.30
N GLY A 344 -0.33 -6.14 -5.28
CA GLY A 344 -1.56 -6.92 -5.15
C GLY A 344 -1.30 -8.38 -4.78
N ILE A 345 -0.31 -9.01 -5.44
CA ILE A 345 0.11 -10.39 -5.14
C ILE A 345 0.62 -10.56 -3.70
N LEU A 346 1.33 -9.57 -3.17
CA LEU A 346 1.79 -9.59 -1.77
C LEU A 346 0.61 -9.71 -0.79
N TRP A 347 -0.48 -8.99 -1.03
CA TRP A 347 -1.66 -9.04 -0.14
C TRP A 347 -2.45 -10.34 -0.30
N VAL A 348 -2.59 -10.85 -1.52
CA VAL A 348 -3.16 -12.19 -1.74
C VAL A 348 -2.32 -13.24 -1.01
N HIS A 349 -0.99 -13.15 -1.12
CA HIS A 349 -0.08 -14.07 -0.41
C HIS A 349 -0.13 -13.90 1.11
N ALA A 350 -0.35 -12.69 1.63
CA ALA A 350 -0.52 -12.48 3.06
C ALA A 350 -1.71 -13.25 3.62
N ILE A 351 -2.84 -13.26 2.90
CA ILE A 351 -4.00 -14.06 3.26
C ILE A 351 -3.70 -15.56 3.16
N ASP A 352 -2.96 -16.01 2.14
CA ASP A 352 -2.56 -17.43 2.02
C ASP A 352 -1.70 -17.89 3.19
N GLN A 353 -0.78 -17.03 3.65
CA GLN A 353 0.12 -17.35 4.74
C GLN A 353 -0.57 -17.30 6.11
N GLY A 354 -1.33 -16.25 6.37
CA GLY A 354 -1.99 -16.00 7.65
C GLY A 354 -3.32 -16.69 7.83
N CYS A 355 -3.94 -17.15 6.71
CA CYS A 355 -5.34 -17.60 6.70
C CYS A 355 -6.26 -16.55 7.33
N ARG A 356 -7.34 -16.96 7.99
CA ARG A 356 -8.24 -16.07 8.76
C ARG A 356 -7.74 -15.78 10.17
N VAL A 357 -6.64 -16.40 10.58
CA VAL A 357 -6.12 -16.31 11.95
C VAL A 357 -5.10 -15.20 12.12
N PHE A 358 -4.21 -15.05 11.14
CA PHE A 358 -3.08 -14.12 11.17
C PHE A 358 -2.90 -13.32 9.89
N ALA A 359 -3.95 -13.13 9.09
CA ALA A 359 -3.86 -12.35 7.86
C ALA A 359 -3.41 -10.90 8.11
N GLY A 360 -3.91 -10.27 9.17
CA GLY A 360 -3.49 -8.94 9.60
C GLY A 360 -2.03 -8.90 10.05
N SER A 361 -1.59 -9.90 10.84
CA SER A 361 -0.20 -10.01 11.30
C SER A 361 0.78 -10.15 10.13
N VAL A 362 0.47 -11.04 9.17
CA VAL A 362 1.32 -11.25 7.98
C VAL A 362 1.33 -10.01 7.09
N ALA A 363 0.15 -9.43 6.83
CA ALA A 363 0.04 -8.18 6.09
C ALA A 363 0.79 -7.03 6.79
N GLY A 364 0.73 -6.99 8.12
CA GLY A 364 1.45 -6.01 8.93
C GLY A 364 2.97 -6.09 8.74
N ILE A 365 3.53 -7.30 8.72
CA ILE A 365 4.97 -7.50 8.48
C ILE A 365 5.33 -7.08 7.04
N PHE A 366 4.60 -7.55 6.02
CA PHE A 366 4.88 -7.16 4.63
C PHE A 366 4.76 -5.65 4.43
N ASN A 367 3.75 -5.03 5.03
CA ASN A 367 3.56 -3.59 4.96
C ASN A 367 4.66 -2.81 5.70
N GLY A 368 5.11 -3.34 6.83
CA GLY A 368 6.27 -2.81 7.55
C GLY A 368 7.53 -2.79 6.68
N PHE A 369 7.84 -3.91 5.99
CA PHE A 369 8.97 -3.97 5.04
C PHE A 369 8.76 -3.04 3.84
N ALA A 370 7.54 -2.94 3.31
CA ALA A 370 7.23 -2.04 2.20
C ALA A 370 7.46 -0.56 2.58
N TYR A 371 6.96 -0.13 3.75
CA TYR A 371 7.17 1.26 4.20
C TYR A 371 8.60 1.54 4.68
N PHE A 372 9.29 0.53 5.19
CA PHE A 372 10.74 0.64 5.42
C PHE A 372 11.50 0.81 4.10
N GLY A 373 11.06 0.13 3.01
CA GLY A 373 11.58 0.35 1.66
C GLY A 373 11.35 1.78 1.17
N ALA A 374 10.15 2.34 1.39
CA ALA A 374 9.85 3.74 1.07
C ALA A 374 10.76 4.72 1.84
N PHE A 375 11.01 4.46 3.12
CA PHE A 375 11.98 5.22 3.90
C PHE A 375 13.40 5.11 3.31
N LEU A 376 13.85 3.89 2.97
CA LEU A 376 15.18 3.69 2.39
C LEU A 376 15.33 4.42 1.05
N GLU A 377 14.32 4.42 0.19
CA GLU A 377 14.33 5.19 -1.06
C GLU A 377 14.58 6.67 -0.79
N THR A 378 13.81 7.26 0.13
CA THR A 378 13.90 8.69 0.44
C THR A 378 15.28 9.09 0.99
N VAL A 379 16.00 8.16 1.64
CA VAL A 379 17.36 8.41 2.17
C VAL A 379 18.44 8.11 1.13
N LEU A 380 18.32 6.96 0.45
CA LEU A 380 19.39 6.45 -0.41
C LEU A 380 19.44 7.16 -1.76
N PHE A 381 18.31 7.49 -2.38
CA PHE A 381 18.30 8.06 -3.72
C PHE A 381 18.91 9.47 -3.78
N PRO A 382 18.59 10.40 -2.85
CA PRO A 382 19.31 11.67 -2.79
C PRO A 382 20.81 11.52 -2.50
N ALA A 383 21.21 10.54 -1.66
CA ALA A 383 22.61 10.27 -1.37
C ALA A 383 23.36 9.76 -2.60
N VAL A 384 22.75 8.81 -3.33
CA VAL A 384 23.30 8.30 -4.62
C VAL A 384 23.42 9.42 -5.63
N LEU A 385 22.38 10.26 -5.77
CA LEU A 385 22.39 11.37 -6.71
C LEU A 385 23.58 12.32 -6.46
N ARG A 386 23.79 12.72 -5.21
CA ARG A 386 24.94 13.58 -4.82
C ARG A 386 26.29 12.93 -5.13
N LEU A 387 26.42 11.62 -4.94
CA LEU A 387 27.68 10.90 -5.23
C LEU A 387 28.03 10.86 -6.72
N PHE A 388 27.02 10.90 -7.59
CA PHE A 388 27.19 10.83 -9.05
C PHE A 388 26.96 12.17 -9.76
N GLY A 389 27.12 13.30 -9.05
CA GLY A 389 27.10 14.64 -9.63
C GLY A 389 25.75 15.04 -10.23
N ASP A 390 24.67 14.71 -9.52
CA ASP A 390 23.28 15.00 -9.88
C ASP A 390 22.84 14.40 -11.25
N ASN A 391 23.44 13.28 -11.62
CA ASN A 391 23.03 12.53 -12.81
C ASN A 391 21.83 11.62 -12.48
N TYR A 392 20.63 12.03 -12.88
CA TYR A 392 19.38 11.31 -12.62
C TYR A 392 19.31 9.93 -13.27
N LEU A 393 20.06 9.68 -14.35
CA LEU A 393 20.09 8.35 -15.00
C LEU A 393 20.57 7.26 -14.04
N VAL A 394 21.41 7.60 -13.08
CA VAL A 394 21.90 6.65 -12.07
C VAL A 394 20.76 6.08 -11.23
N LEU A 395 19.71 6.87 -10.95
CA LEU A 395 18.55 6.40 -10.20
C LEU A 395 17.77 5.32 -10.97
N PHE A 396 17.63 5.47 -12.29
CA PHE A 396 17.01 4.44 -13.14
C PHE A 396 17.85 3.17 -13.17
N VAL A 397 19.18 3.27 -13.23
CA VAL A 397 20.09 2.13 -13.14
C VAL A 397 19.96 1.43 -11.78
N CYS A 398 19.88 2.17 -10.68
CA CYS A 398 19.65 1.60 -9.35
C CYS A 398 18.32 0.86 -9.28
N MET A 399 17.24 1.44 -9.81
CA MET A 399 15.93 0.80 -9.85
C MET A 399 15.95 -0.47 -10.72
N GLU A 400 16.70 -0.48 -11.84
CA GLU A 400 16.85 -1.66 -12.68
C GLU A 400 17.57 -2.79 -11.94
N ILE A 401 18.67 -2.51 -11.25
CA ILE A 401 19.38 -3.50 -10.42
C ILE A 401 18.42 -4.11 -9.38
N LEU A 402 17.60 -3.29 -8.77
CA LEU A 402 16.57 -3.75 -7.82
C LEU A 402 15.49 -4.61 -8.50
N CYS A 403 15.06 -4.27 -9.71
CA CYS A 403 14.12 -5.06 -10.49
C CYS A 403 14.72 -6.43 -10.87
N ILE A 404 16.00 -6.49 -11.29
CA ILE A 404 16.71 -7.75 -11.57
C ILE A 404 16.76 -8.62 -10.30
N PHE A 405 17.07 -8.02 -9.15
CA PHE A 405 17.09 -8.76 -7.90
C PHE A 405 15.69 -9.26 -7.52
N MET A 406 14.65 -8.47 -7.78
CA MET A 406 13.25 -8.88 -7.56
C MET A 406 12.84 -10.04 -8.49
N VAL A 407 13.32 -10.09 -9.74
CA VAL A 407 13.18 -11.24 -10.65
C VAL A 407 13.79 -12.49 -10.02
N VAL A 408 15.00 -12.40 -9.48
CA VAL A 408 15.66 -13.53 -8.79
C VAL A 408 14.84 -14.00 -7.59
N CYS A 409 14.34 -13.06 -6.76
CA CYS A 409 13.45 -13.39 -5.64
C CYS A 409 12.19 -14.13 -6.11
N GLY A 410 11.54 -13.65 -7.18
CA GLY A 410 10.37 -14.28 -7.78
C GLY A 410 10.63 -15.71 -8.26
N ILE A 411 11.75 -15.95 -8.93
CA ILE A 411 12.16 -17.29 -9.37
C ILE A 411 12.39 -18.22 -8.16
N VAL A 412 13.06 -17.75 -7.11
CA VAL A 412 13.31 -18.55 -5.90
C VAL A 412 12.00 -18.94 -5.22
N VAL A 413 11.07 -17.98 -5.09
CA VAL A 413 9.75 -18.23 -4.50
C VAL A 413 8.93 -19.19 -5.37
N SER A 414 8.99 -19.06 -6.70
CA SER A 414 8.31 -19.93 -7.65
C SER A 414 8.73 -21.39 -7.51
N LYS A 415 10.03 -21.64 -7.47
CA LYS A 415 10.58 -23.01 -7.31
C LYS A 415 10.16 -23.64 -5.99
N LYS A 416 10.14 -22.88 -4.90
CA LYS A 416 9.75 -23.40 -3.57
C LYS A 416 8.26 -23.69 -3.47
N ASN A 417 7.40 -22.92 -4.13
CA ASN A 417 5.97 -23.22 -4.19
C ASN A 417 5.69 -24.50 -4.97
N ALA A 418 6.49 -24.82 -5.97
CA ALA A 418 6.40 -26.09 -6.70
C ALA A 418 6.84 -27.32 -5.85
N ILE A 419 7.76 -27.13 -4.90
CA ILE A 419 8.27 -28.19 -4.00
C ILE A 419 7.30 -28.46 -2.83
N ILE A 420 6.60 -27.44 -2.34
CA ILE A 420 5.62 -27.58 -1.24
C ILE A 420 4.32 -28.25 -1.70
N SER A 421 4.06 -28.32 -3.01
CA SER A 421 2.94 -29.05 -3.58
C SER A 421 2.97 -30.58 -3.39
N PRO A 422 4.11 -31.29 -3.30
CA PRO A 422 4.15 -32.74 -3.06
C PRO A 422 4.09 -33.15 -1.57
N GLU A 423 4.55 -32.28 -0.63
CA GLU A 423 4.66 -32.65 0.79
C GLU A 423 3.34 -32.66 1.58
N ILE A 424 2.22 -32.39 0.91
CA ILE A 424 0.88 -32.55 1.49
C ILE A 424 0.18 -33.79 0.88
N LYS A 425 0.95 -34.74 0.40
CA LYS A 425 0.44 -36.04 -0.12
C LYS A 425 0.43 -37.15 0.92
N GLU A 426 0.73 -36.86 2.20
CA GLU A 426 0.53 -37.82 3.30
C GLU A 426 -0.26 -37.21 4.46
#